data_a8bb89d099023484a1324304768a0e8b
#
_entry.id   a8bb89d099023484a1324304768a0e8b
#
_cell.length_a   1.000
_cell.length_b   1.000
_cell.length_c   1.000
_cell.angle_alpha   90.00
_cell.angle_beta   90.00
_cell.angle_gamma   90.00
#
_symmetry.space_group_name_H-M   'P 1'
#
loop_
_entity.id
_entity.type
_entity.pdbx_description
1 polymer ?
#
loop_
_entity_poly.entity_id
_entity_poly.type
_entity_poly.pdbx_seq_one_letter_code
_entity_poly.pdbx_strand_id
1 'polypeptide(L)'
;MHSVLHVLRAPVGGLFRHVRDLVPAQAGMGLQVGVVVDCNAADRLTQERLAALEPHLALGLHRIDMKRSVGLGDKIAYQTVLDVADKTGAGVLHGHGAKGGAYARLASAALRKRGRRAQSFYTPHGGSLNFPPTTLRGKFYMALERRLEAMTGGLVFESAWSERVYRRQVCEPNCAVRVIPNGLLPLDFEEHTPDANALDIVFVGELRHAKGIDVLLEAIAAVRIKYDVRALIVGDGPDRETLVELASALGIAQAVAFPGAMPARKAFARGRMLAIPSRWESFPYIVLEAAAAGIPMITTDVGGIPEIVHGTDTGLVAPDDVPGLAAAIVRNIEEPAEASARARRLRSAVQNRFTVERMTRDVVDFYGTVSSRSRQ
;
A
#
# COMPACT_ATOMS: atom_id res chain seq x y z
N MET A 1 1.38 -2.12 27.35
CA MET A 1 0.41 -2.55 26.35
C MET A 1 1.02 -3.74 25.64
N HIS A 2 0.39 -4.92 25.70
CA HIS A 2 1.06 -6.17 25.30
C HIS A 2 0.27 -6.94 24.22
N SER A 3 -0.88 -6.42 23.78
CA SER A 3 -1.76 -7.14 22.84
C SER A 3 -2.36 -6.21 21.80
N VAL A 4 -2.34 -6.64 20.53
CA VAL A 4 -2.89 -5.92 19.39
C VAL A 4 -3.69 -6.85 18.49
N LEU A 5 -4.87 -6.41 18.08
CA LEU A 5 -5.73 -7.08 17.10
C LEU A 5 -5.80 -6.22 15.85
N HIS A 6 -5.19 -6.67 14.77
CA HIS A 6 -5.30 -6.05 13.46
C HIS A 6 -6.60 -6.45 12.79
N VAL A 7 -7.33 -5.47 12.26
CA VAL A 7 -8.61 -5.69 11.58
C VAL A 7 -8.52 -5.15 10.16
N LEU A 8 -8.65 -6.01 9.16
CA LEU A 8 -8.60 -5.64 7.75
C LEU A 8 -9.61 -6.46 6.94
N ARG A 9 -10.20 -5.84 5.92
CA ARG A 9 -11.14 -6.56 5.06
C ARG A 9 -10.40 -7.44 4.05
N ALA A 10 -9.65 -6.83 3.15
CA ALA A 10 -9.06 -7.54 2.03
C ALA A 10 -7.57 -7.81 2.26
N PRO A 11 -7.15 -9.08 2.39
CA PRO A 11 -5.74 -9.42 2.53
C PRO A 11 -5.03 -9.43 1.16
N VAL A 12 -5.04 -8.27 0.48
CA VAL A 12 -4.45 -8.09 -0.86
C VAL A 12 -3.71 -6.74 -0.95
N GLY A 13 -2.76 -6.67 -1.88
CA GLY A 13 -2.04 -5.43 -2.20
C GLY A 13 -1.18 -4.88 -1.07
N GLY A 14 -0.90 -3.58 -1.13
CA GLY A 14 -0.01 -2.89 -0.19
C GLY A 14 -0.52 -2.87 1.25
N LEU A 15 -1.83 -2.77 1.47
CA LEU A 15 -2.44 -2.86 2.79
C LEU A 15 -2.12 -4.19 3.47
N PHE A 16 -2.30 -5.30 2.76
CA PHE A 16 -1.99 -6.62 3.32
C PHE A 16 -0.49 -6.81 3.51
N ARG A 17 0.33 -6.29 2.58
CA ARG A 17 1.77 -6.30 2.75
C ARG A 17 2.19 -5.60 4.05
N HIS A 18 1.65 -4.42 4.32
CA HIS A 18 1.90 -3.68 5.55
C HIS A 18 1.60 -4.52 6.81
N VAL A 19 0.42 -5.13 6.87
CA VAL A 19 0.03 -5.97 8.03
C VAL A 19 0.89 -7.23 8.12
N ARG A 20 1.16 -7.88 6.98
CA ARG A 20 1.98 -9.09 6.91
C ARG A 20 3.40 -8.87 7.41
N ASP A 21 3.99 -7.73 7.09
CA ASP A 21 5.36 -7.41 7.50
C ASP A 21 5.40 -6.87 8.94
N LEU A 22 4.35 -6.16 9.40
CA LEU A 22 4.22 -5.62 10.75
C LEU A 22 3.98 -6.71 11.82
N VAL A 23 3.14 -7.71 11.54
CA VAL A 23 2.72 -8.75 12.49
C VAL A 23 3.90 -9.55 13.06
N PRO A 24 4.79 -10.16 12.25
CA PRO A 24 5.94 -10.90 12.79
C PRO A 24 6.90 -10.00 13.56
N ALA A 25 7.10 -8.76 13.11
CA ALA A 25 7.97 -7.81 13.78
C ALA A 25 7.41 -7.37 15.14
N GLN A 26 6.11 -7.16 15.27
CA GLN A 26 5.46 -6.89 16.56
C GLN A 26 5.52 -8.10 17.50
N ALA A 27 5.29 -9.32 17.00
CA ALA A 27 5.44 -10.54 17.77
C ALA A 27 6.88 -10.71 18.27
N GLY A 28 7.88 -10.41 17.43
CA GLY A 28 9.30 -10.38 17.81
C GLY A 28 9.65 -9.34 18.88
N MET A 29 8.86 -8.26 19.01
CA MET A 29 8.96 -7.29 20.11
C MET A 29 8.21 -7.72 21.37
N GLY A 30 7.64 -8.93 21.41
CA GLY A 30 6.92 -9.49 22.55
C GLY A 30 5.45 -9.09 22.66
N LEU A 31 4.83 -8.53 21.61
CA LEU A 31 3.40 -8.28 21.60
C LEU A 31 2.63 -9.57 21.28
N GLN A 32 1.50 -9.76 21.96
CA GLN A 32 0.51 -10.75 21.56
C GLN A 32 -0.31 -10.18 20.39
N VAL A 33 -0.15 -10.76 19.21
CA VAL A 33 -0.78 -10.26 17.98
C VAL A 33 -1.91 -11.18 17.54
N GLY A 34 -2.98 -10.61 17.05
CA GLY A 34 -4.06 -11.32 16.36
C GLY A 34 -4.46 -10.60 15.07
N VAL A 35 -5.08 -11.31 14.16
CA VAL A 35 -5.56 -10.76 12.88
C VAL A 35 -7.01 -11.17 12.65
N VAL A 36 -7.86 -10.20 12.29
CA VAL A 36 -9.22 -10.41 11.79
C VAL A 36 -9.26 -10.03 10.32
N VAL A 37 -9.70 -10.95 9.47
CA VAL A 37 -9.68 -10.79 8.00
C VAL A 37 -10.93 -11.37 7.36
N ASP A 38 -11.25 -10.92 6.13
CA ASP A 38 -12.37 -11.48 5.36
C ASP A 38 -12.12 -12.96 5.00
N CYS A 39 -13.11 -13.80 5.23
CA CYS A 39 -13.07 -15.22 4.89
C CYS A 39 -13.16 -15.49 3.38
N ASN A 40 -13.65 -14.51 2.59
CA ASN A 40 -13.84 -14.66 1.14
C ASN A 40 -12.57 -14.41 0.32
N ALA A 41 -11.44 -14.13 0.96
CA ALA A 41 -10.16 -14.03 0.28
C ALA A 41 -9.65 -15.42 -0.12
N ALA A 42 -10.00 -15.87 -1.33
CA ALA A 42 -9.97 -17.28 -1.71
C ALA A 42 -8.78 -17.71 -2.58
N ASP A 43 -7.96 -16.77 -3.09
CA ASP A 43 -6.83 -17.17 -3.92
C ASP A 43 -5.75 -17.89 -3.11
N ARG A 44 -5.12 -18.91 -3.74
CA ARG A 44 -4.14 -19.77 -3.10
C ARG A 44 -2.96 -18.99 -2.48
N LEU A 45 -2.46 -17.99 -3.19
CA LEU A 45 -1.31 -17.20 -2.73
C LEU A 45 -1.65 -16.39 -1.47
N THR A 46 -2.84 -15.83 -1.39
CA THR A 46 -3.35 -15.14 -0.21
C THR A 46 -3.50 -16.10 0.98
N GLN A 47 -4.01 -17.32 0.74
CA GLN A 47 -4.12 -18.33 1.79
C GLN A 47 -2.76 -18.77 2.32
N GLU A 48 -1.78 -19.01 1.45
CA GLU A 48 -0.40 -19.35 1.84
C GLU A 48 0.24 -18.22 2.68
N ARG A 49 0.02 -16.95 2.29
CA ARG A 49 0.52 -15.79 3.03
C ARG A 49 -0.15 -15.61 4.40
N LEU A 50 -1.44 -15.90 4.52
CA LEU A 50 -2.14 -15.87 5.80
C LEU A 50 -1.68 -17.00 6.72
N ALA A 51 -1.51 -18.21 6.18
CA ALA A 51 -0.98 -19.36 6.94
C ALA A 51 0.44 -19.09 7.48
N ALA A 52 1.28 -18.40 6.70
CA ALA A 52 2.61 -18.01 7.14
C ALA A 52 2.62 -17.04 8.34
N LEU A 53 1.52 -16.35 8.61
CA LEU A 53 1.39 -15.48 9.79
C LEU A 53 1.03 -16.25 11.07
N GLU A 54 0.37 -17.41 10.97
CA GLU A 54 -0.18 -18.14 12.11
C GLU A 54 0.83 -18.39 13.25
N PRO A 55 2.12 -18.72 13.01
CA PRO A 55 3.11 -18.89 14.07
C PRO A 55 3.37 -17.63 14.91
N HIS A 56 3.02 -16.44 14.41
CA HIS A 56 3.21 -15.14 15.06
C HIS A 56 1.93 -14.62 15.74
N LEU A 57 0.82 -15.36 15.66
CA LEU A 57 -0.50 -14.90 16.08
C LEU A 57 -0.92 -15.52 17.42
N ALA A 58 -0.36 -15.04 18.53
CA ALA A 58 -0.75 -15.50 19.88
C ALA A 58 -2.24 -15.28 20.18
N LEU A 59 -2.90 -14.31 19.55
CA LEU A 59 -4.35 -14.06 19.66
C LEU A 59 -5.15 -14.70 18.51
N GLY A 60 -4.49 -15.43 17.61
CA GLY A 60 -5.10 -16.18 16.51
C GLY A 60 -5.40 -15.40 15.23
N LEU A 61 -5.72 -16.18 14.18
CA LEU A 61 -6.24 -15.69 12.90
C LEU A 61 -7.75 -15.93 12.85
N HIS A 62 -8.53 -14.84 12.76
CA HIS A 62 -9.98 -14.88 12.75
C HIS A 62 -10.52 -14.52 11.37
N ARG A 63 -11.22 -15.45 10.75
CA ARG A 63 -11.82 -15.28 9.42
C ARG A 63 -13.30 -14.98 9.56
N ILE A 64 -13.76 -13.83 9.07
CA ILE A 64 -15.15 -13.38 9.18
C ILE A 64 -15.66 -12.88 7.83
N ASP A 65 -16.96 -12.91 7.59
CA ASP A 65 -17.54 -12.38 6.33
C ASP A 65 -17.57 -10.85 6.36
N MET A 66 -16.74 -10.21 5.51
CA MET A 66 -16.67 -8.77 5.35
C MET A 66 -16.94 -8.36 3.89
N LYS A 67 -18.20 -8.23 3.50
CA LYS A 67 -18.58 -7.84 2.14
C LYS A 67 -18.00 -6.47 1.74
N ARG A 68 -17.71 -6.28 0.45
CA ARG A 68 -17.17 -5.00 -0.06
C ARG A 68 -18.17 -3.85 0.07
N SER A 69 -19.45 -4.09 -0.19
CA SER A 69 -20.54 -3.11 -0.09
C SER A 69 -20.94 -2.87 1.38
N VAL A 70 -21.45 -1.69 1.68
CA VAL A 70 -22.07 -1.39 2.98
C VAL A 70 -23.48 -2.00 2.99
N GLY A 71 -23.86 -2.70 4.07
CA GLY A 71 -25.16 -3.34 4.19
C GLY A 71 -25.38 -4.03 5.54
N LEU A 72 -26.47 -4.80 5.65
CA LEU A 72 -26.84 -5.48 6.90
C LEU A 72 -25.76 -6.44 7.45
N GLY A 73 -24.96 -7.04 6.57
CA GLY A 73 -23.83 -7.90 6.96
C GLY A 73 -22.77 -7.17 7.78
N ASP A 74 -22.66 -5.84 7.66
CA ASP A 74 -21.69 -5.07 8.46
C ASP A 74 -22.00 -5.12 9.97
N LYS A 75 -23.28 -5.26 10.35
CA LYS A 75 -23.67 -5.42 11.76
C LYS A 75 -23.13 -6.73 12.33
N ILE A 76 -23.23 -7.82 11.55
CA ILE A 76 -22.74 -9.15 11.96
C ILE A 76 -21.20 -9.12 12.02
N ALA A 77 -20.54 -8.61 10.97
CA ALA A 77 -19.08 -8.48 10.94
C ALA A 77 -18.54 -7.65 12.12
N TYR A 78 -19.15 -6.48 12.39
CA TYR A 78 -18.82 -5.66 13.55
C TYR A 78 -18.99 -6.42 14.87
N GLN A 79 -20.12 -7.12 15.07
CA GLN A 79 -20.37 -7.89 16.29
C GLN A 79 -19.31 -8.98 16.47
N THR A 80 -18.96 -9.69 15.40
CA THR A 80 -17.91 -10.71 15.44
C THR A 80 -16.54 -10.12 15.79
N VAL A 81 -16.19 -8.95 15.23
CA VAL A 81 -14.94 -8.23 15.61
C VAL A 81 -14.95 -7.87 17.09
N LEU A 82 -16.09 -7.37 17.59
CA LEU A 82 -16.25 -7.03 19.01
C LEU A 82 -16.08 -8.25 19.91
N ASP A 83 -16.71 -9.38 19.56
CA ASP A 83 -16.64 -10.63 20.33
C ASP A 83 -15.21 -11.21 20.34
N VAL A 84 -14.50 -11.17 19.20
CA VAL A 84 -13.09 -11.57 19.11
C VAL A 84 -12.23 -10.67 19.99
N ALA A 85 -12.42 -9.36 19.91
CA ALA A 85 -11.65 -8.40 20.70
C ALA A 85 -11.88 -8.54 22.21
N ASP A 86 -13.13 -8.83 22.62
CA ASP A 86 -13.47 -9.06 24.03
C ASP A 86 -12.90 -10.39 24.55
N LYS A 87 -13.02 -11.48 23.79
CA LYS A 87 -12.48 -12.80 24.12
C LYS A 87 -10.95 -12.81 24.22
N THR A 88 -10.28 -12.13 23.29
CA THR A 88 -8.80 -12.07 23.27
C THR A 88 -8.23 -11.07 24.29
N GLY A 89 -9.06 -10.18 24.83
CA GLY A 89 -8.61 -9.12 25.73
C GLY A 89 -7.67 -8.11 25.07
N ALA A 90 -7.79 -7.92 23.74
CA ALA A 90 -6.89 -7.04 23.00
C ALA A 90 -6.93 -5.60 23.52
N GLY A 91 -5.78 -5.09 23.95
CA GLY A 91 -5.65 -3.71 24.44
C GLY A 91 -5.60 -2.66 23.33
N VAL A 92 -5.19 -3.07 22.13
CA VAL A 92 -5.18 -2.26 20.90
C VAL A 92 -5.99 -2.95 19.81
N LEU A 93 -6.88 -2.20 19.17
CA LEU A 93 -7.54 -2.59 17.93
C LEU A 93 -7.03 -1.68 16.82
N HIS A 94 -6.21 -2.21 15.90
CA HIS A 94 -5.68 -1.45 14.78
C HIS A 94 -6.41 -1.82 13.49
N GLY A 95 -7.26 -0.91 13.03
CA GLY A 95 -8.02 -1.10 11.79
C GLY A 95 -7.28 -0.59 10.57
N HIS A 96 -7.27 -1.38 9.51
CA HIS A 96 -6.62 -1.07 8.24
C HIS A 96 -7.64 -0.95 7.11
N GLY A 97 -7.57 0.16 6.36
CA GLY A 97 -8.54 0.51 5.32
C GLY A 97 -9.93 0.83 5.88
N ALA A 98 -10.86 1.27 5.02
CA ALA A 98 -12.14 1.84 5.46
C ALA A 98 -12.95 0.91 6.38
N LYS A 99 -13.17 -0.36 5.99
CA LYS A 99 -13.99 -1.30 6.79
C LYS A 99 -13.29 -1.81 8.03
N GLY A 100 -12.03 -2.23 7.92
CA GLY A 100 -11.23 -2.63 9.09
C GLY A 100 -11.13 -1.50 10.10
N GLY A 101 -10.91 -0.27 9.63
CA GLY A 101 -10.89 0.93 10.45
C GLY A 101 -12.23 1.21 11.14
N ALA A 102 -13.35 1.06 10.44
CA ALA A 102 -14.67 1.27 11.02
C ALA A 102 -14.96 0.27 12.16
N TYR A 103 -14.74 -1.02 11.89
CA TYR A 103 -15.02 -2.07 12.88
C TYR A 103 -14.11 -1.96 14.12
N ALA A 104 -12.82 -1.70 13.94
CA ALA A 104 -11.88 -1.54 15.05
C ALA A 104 -12.27 -0.35 15.95
N ARG A 105 -12.64 0.79 15.36
CA ARG A 105 -13.06 2.00 16.09
C ARG A 105 -14.36 1.78 16.86
N LEU A 106 -15.37 1.19 16.21
CA LEU A 106 -16.66 0.88 16.84
C LEU A 106 -16.52 -0.17 17.96
N ALA A 107 -15.77 -1.27 17.71
CA ALA A 107 -15.54 -2.31 18.70
C ALA A 107 -14.78 -1.77 19.94
N SER A 108 -13.72 -0.98 19.70
CA SER A 108 -12.98 -0.34 20.79
C SER A 108 -13.88 0.59 21.62
N ALA A 109 -14.74 1.40 20.99
CA ALA A 109 -15.68 2.26 21.67
C ALA A 109 -16.70 1.46 22.52
N ALA A 110 -17.19 0.33 21.99
CA ALA A 110 -18.11 -0.55 22.73
C ALA A 110 -17.42 -1.22 23.93
N LEU A 111 -16.17 -1.67 23.77
CA LEU A 111 -15.38 -2.24 24.86
C LEU A 111 -15.12 -1.22 25.98
N ARG A 112 -14.77 0.02 25.63
CA ARG A 112 -14.63 1.10 26.64
C ARG A 112 -15.90 1.36 27.43
N LYS A 113 -17.07 1.34 26.77
CA LYS A 113 -18.39 1.46 27.46
C LYS A 113 -18.65 0.29 28.42
N ARG A 114 -18.03 -0.87 28.19
CA ARG A 114 -18.09 -2.04 29.11
C ARG A 114 -17.00 -2.00 30.19
N GLY A 115 -16.26 -0.90 30.35
CA GLY A 115 -15.19 -0.74 31.32
C GLY A 115 -13.85 -1.41 30.90
N ARG A 116 -13.73 -1.92 29.67
CA ARG A 116 -12.50 -2.52 29.15
C ARG A 116 -11.52 -1.44 28.69
N ARG A 117 -10.25 -1.67 28.89
CA ARG A 117 -9.17 -0.81 28.38
C ARG A 117 -8.85 -1.20 26.93
N ALA A 118 -9.52 -0.62 25.96
CA ALA A 118 -9.29 -0.85 24.54
C ALA A 118 -9.07 0.48 23.82
N GLN A 119 -7.96 0.60 23.09
CA GLN A 119 -7.64 1.76 22.26
C GLN A 119 -7.75 1.39 20.78
N SER A 120 -8.30 2.29 19.97
CA SER A 120 -8.38 2.11 18.53
C SER A 120 -7.33 2.92 17.80
N PHE A 121 -6.67 2.29 16.85
CA PHE A 121 -5.80 2.93 15.86
C PHE A 121 -6.34 2.69 14.45
N TYR A 122 -6.10 3.62 13.56
CA TYR A 122 -6.58 3.52 12.20
C TYR A 122 -5.52 3.97 11.19
N THR A 123 -5.23 3.09 10.23
CA THR A 123 -4.43 3.41 9.03
C THR A 123 -5.35 3.33 7.79
N PRO A 124 -5.61 4.44 7.10
CA PRO A 124 -6.53 4.48 5.96
C PRO A 124 -6.09 3.65 4.75
N HIS A 125 -4.80 3.58 4.43
CA HIS A 125 -4.25 2.95 3.23
C HIS A 125 -4.96 3.43 1.95
N GLY A 126 -5.22 4.71 1.85
CA GLY A 126 -6.07 5.28 0.82
C GLY A 126 -7.56 5.07 1.11
N GLY A 127 -8.02 3.83 1.16
CA GLY A 127 -9.37 3.45 1.63
C GLY A 127 -10.51 4.38 1.19
N SER A 128 -11.18 4.99 2.16
CA SER A 128 -12.27 5.97 1.97
C SER A 128 -11.79 7.26 1.30
N LEU A 129 -10.52 7.65 1.47
CA LEU A 129 -9.93 8.86 0.91
C LEU A 129 -9.78 8.82 -0.63
N ASN A 130 -9.92 7.64 -1.24
CA ASN A 130 -9.91 7.46 -2.69
C ASN A 130 -11.21 7.91 -3.38
N PHE A 131 -12.27 8.15 -2.63
CA PHE A 131 -13.52 8.63 -3.19
C PHE A 131 -13.50 10.15 -3.31
N PRO A 132 -13.72 10.72 -4.52
CA PRO A 132 -13.77 12.17 -4.68
C PRO A 132 -14.82 12.78 -3.77
N PRO A 133 -14.48 13.80 -2.95
CA PRO A 133 -15.42 14.39 -1.98
C PRO A 133 -16.56 15.16 -2.66
N THR A 134 -16.47 15.42 -3.96
CA THR A 134 -17.51 16.04 -4.78
C THR A 134 -18.68 15.12 -5.10
N THR A 135 -18.46 13.79 -5.08
CA THR A 135 -19.49 12.79 -5.36
C THR A 135 -20.36 12.51 -4.13
N LEU A 136 -21.61 12.08 -4.34
CA LEU A 136 -22.50 11.68 -3.24
C LEU A 136 -21.89 10.56 -2.39
N ARG A 137 -21.24 9.59 -3.05
CA ARG A 137 -20.55 8.48 -2.39
C ARG A 137 -19.36 8.98 -1.56
N GLY A 138 -18.57 9.90 -2.10
CA GLY A 138 -17.46 10.53 -1.38
C GLY A 138 -17.95 11.31 -0.16
N LYS A 139 -18.99 12.14 -0.31
CA LYS A 139 -19.61 12.87 0.82
C LYS A 139 -20.08 11.93 1.93
N PHE A 140 -20.71 10.82 1.56
CA PHE A 140 -21.14 9.80 2.53
C PHE A 140 -19.95 9.22 3.31
N TYR A 141 -18.88 8.77 2.61
CA TYR A 141 -17.71 8.22 3.27
C TYR A 141 -16.98 9.25 4.13
N MET A 142 -16.87 10.50 3.70
CA MET A 142 -16.24 11.57 4.50
C MET A 142 -17.06 11.87 5.76
N ALA A 143 -18.39 11.88 5.66
CA ALA A 143 -19.26 12.06 6.84
C ALA A 143 -19.12 10.89 7.84
N LEU A 144 -19.03 9.66 7.32
CA LEU A 144 -18.79 8.46 8.13
C LEU A 144 -17.42 8.53 8.83
N GLU A 145 -16.36 8.91 8.12
CA GLU A 145 -15.01 9.05 8.70
C GLU A 145 -14.97 10.09 9.81
N ARG A 146 -15.61 11.26 9.62
CA ARG A 146 -15.74 12.30 10.68
C ARG A 146 -16.41 11.75 11.94
N ARG A 147 -17.48 10.95 11.76
CA ARG A 147 -18.18 10.36 12.90
C ARG A 147 -17.34 9.31 13.63
N LEU A 148 -16.54 8.55 12.89
CA LEU A 148 -15.64 7.52 13.44
C LEU A 148 -14.39 8.13 14.07
N GLU A 149 -13.95 9.32 13.62
CA GLU A 149 -12.81 10.03 14.18
C GLU A 149 -12.98 10.28 15.67
N ALA A 150 -14.16 10.70 16.12
CA ALA A 150 -14.48 10.93 17.54
C ALA A 150 -14.30 9.65 18.43
N MET A 151 -14.20 8.47 17.85
CA MET A 151 -13.96 7.21 18.56
C MET A 151 -12.52 6.72 18.42
N THR A 152 -11.69 7.44 17.65
CA THR A 152 -10.33 7.05 17.29
C THR A 152 -9.34 7.49 18.38
N GLY A 153 -8.51 6.55 18.86
CA GLY A 153 -7.42 6.88 19.79
C GLY A 153 -6.20 7.45 19.08
N GLY A 154 -5.88 6.93 17.89
CA GLY A 154 -4.78 7.44 17.07
C GLY A 154 -4.96 7.15 15.58
N LEU A 155 -4.50 8.09 14.75
CA LEU A 155 -4.40 7.96 13.30
C LEU A 155 -2.95 7.73 12.89
N VAL A 156 -2.72 6.73 12.06
CA VAL A 156 -1.42 6.43 11.45
C VAL A 156 -1.54 6.68 9.95
N PHE A 157 -0.72 7.55 9.40
CA PHE A 157 -0.64 7.80 7.97
C PHE A 157 0.68 7.30 7.41
N GLU A 158 0.67 6.67 6.24
CA GLU A 158 1.88 6.17 5.59
C GLU A 158 2.72 7.28 4.95
N SER A 159 2.14 8.47 4.77
CA SER A 159 2.79 9.65 4.19
C SER A 159 2.19 10.95 4.74
N ALA A 160 2.97 12.02 4.72
CA ALA A 160 2.48 13.35 5.03
C ALA A 160 1.41 13.80 4.00
N TRP A 161 1.50 13.31 2.75
CA TRP A 161 0.46 13.53 1.75
C TRP A 161 -0.88 12.94 2.19
N SER A 162 -0.90 11.69 2.66
CA SER A 162 -2.13 11.03 3.15
C SER A 162 -2.72 11.77 4.35
N GLU A 163 -1.88 12.27 5.27
CA GLU A 163 -2.32 13.11 6.39
C GLU A 163 -2.98 14.40 5.88
N ARG A 164 -2.33 15.13 4.96
CA ARG A 164 -2.89 16.36 4.38
C ARG A 164 -4.22 16.11 3.68
N VAL A 165 -4.34 14.99 2.94
CA VAL A 165 -5.60 14.62 2.29
C VAL A 165 -6.70 14.36 3.33
N TYR A 166 -6.40 13.64 4.40
CA TYR A 166 -7.36 13.40 5.48
C TYR A 166 -7.84 14.71 6.12
N ARG A 167 -6.91 15.60 6.51
CA ARG A 167 -7.24 16.90 7.09
C ARG A 167 -8.15 17.74 6.19
N ARG A 168 -7.86 17.75 4.88
CA ARG A 168 -8.61 18.52 3.90
C ARG A 168 -10.00 17.92 3.60
N GLN A 169 -10.11 16.60 3.50
CA GLN A 169 -11.34 15.94 3.03
C GLN A 169 -12.26 15.50 4.17
N VAL A 170 -11.70 15.09 5.30
CA VAL A 170 -12.45 14.55 6.43
C VAL A 170 -12.64 15.62 7.50
N CYS A 171 -11.63 15.90 8.29
CA CYS A 171 -11.62 16.92 9.36
C CYS A 171 -10.20 17.12 9.88
N GLU A 172 -10.01 18.19 10.65
CA GLU A 172 -8.88 18.30 11.57
C GLU A 172 -9.04 17.25 12.68
N PRO A 173 -8.08 16.29 12.86
CA PRO A 173 -8.21 15.26 13.88
C PRO A 173 -8.13 15.81 15.31
N ASN A 174 -9.01 15.35 16.18
CA ASN A 174 -8.95 15.61 17.64
C ASN A 174 -8.13 14.53 18.37
N CYS A 175 -7.87 13.40 17.73
CA CYS A 175 -7.05 12.33 18.27
C CYS A 175 -5.56 12.52 17.96
N ALA A 176 -4.70 11.68 18.55
CA ALA A 176 -3.29 11.68 18.24
C ALA A 176 -3.05 11.27 16.77
N VAL A 177 -2.08 11.91 16.11
CA VAL A 177 -1.72 11.64 14.71
C VAL A 177 -0.22 11.37 14.62
N ARG A 178 0.17 10.39 13.79
CA ARG A 178 1.56 10.13 13.44
C ARG A 178 1.69 9.68 11.99
N VAL A 179 2.66 10.24 11.28
CA VAL A 179 3.09 9.74 9.97
C VAL A 179 4.16 8.68 10.22
N ILE A 180 3.88 7.46 9.76
CA ILE A 180 4.77 6.30 9.87
C ILE A 180 4.82 5.65 8.49
N PRO A 181 5.89 5.87 7.72
CA PRO A 181 6.04 5.30 6.39
C PRO A 181 6.08 3.78 6.41
N ASN A 182 5.64 3.17 5.30
CA ASN A 182 5.80 1.75 5.07
C ASN A 182 7.28 1.33 5.14
N GLY A 183 7.54 0.18 5.75
CA GLY A 183 8.88 -0.39 5.88
C GLY A 183 9.07 -1.62 5.00
N LEU A 184 10.32 -1.88 4.64
CA LEU A 184 10.77 -3.00 3.82
C LEU A 184 11.54 -4.00 4.67
N LEU A 185 11.46 -5.27 4.30
CA LEU A 185 12.26 -6.35 4.87
C LEU A 185 13.70 -6.29 4.37
N PRO A 186 14.70 -6.83 5.10
CA PRO A 186 16.09 -6.89 4.66
C PRO A 186 16.26 -7.49 3.25
N LEU A 187 15.46 -8.50 2.91
CA LEU A 187 15.46 -9.13 1.59
C LEU A 187 15.10 -8.16 0.45
N ASP A 188 14.28 -7.15 0.70
CA ASP A 188 13.90 -6.16 -0.32
C ASP A 188 15.08 -5.26 -0.73
N PHE A 189 16.11 -5.15 0.12
CA PHE A 189 17.32 -4.38 -0.14
C PHE A 189 18.42 -5.16 -0.87
N GLU A 190 18.19 -6.42 -1.24
CA GLU A 190 19.09 -7.12 -2.14
C GLU A 190 19.13 -6.44 -3.51
N GLU A 191 20.36 -6.21 -4.00
CA GLU A 191 20.56 -5.48 -5.24
C GLU A 191 19.93 -6.21 -6.43
N HIS A 192 19.34 -5.42 -7.32
CA HIS A 192 18.74 -5.93 -8.54
C HIS A 192 19.82 -6.24 -9.59
N THR A 193 19.72 -7.41 -10.20
CA THR A 193 20.48 -7.79 -11.39
C THR A 193 19.50 -8.23 -12.47
N PRO A 194 19.42 -7.51 -13.60
CA PRO A 194 18.56 -7.92 -14.70
C PRO A 194 19.03 -9.25 -15.32
N ASP A 195 18.08 -10.07 -15.73
CA ASP A 195 18.34 -11.28 -16.53
C ASP A 195 19.02 -10.91 -17.85
N ALA A 196 19.76 -11.85 -18.43
CA ALA A 196 20.43 -11.64 -19.73
C ALA A 196 19.42 -11.25 -20.83
N ASN A 197 18.19 -11.77 -20.76
CA ASN A 197 17.09 -11.50 -21.69
C ASN A 197 16.07 -10.48 -21.14
N ALA A 198 16.47 -9.65 -20.17
CA ALA A 198 15.58 -8.63 -19.61
C ALA A 198 15.13 -7.64 -20.70
N LEU A 199 13.83 -7.31 -20.68
CA LEU A 199 13.23 -6.28 -21.53
C LEU A 199 13.63 -4.88 -21.03
N ASP A 200 13.36 -3.86 -21.83
CA ASP A 200 13.76 -2.50 -21.48
C ASP A 200 12.93 -1.97 -20.30
N ILE A 201 11.62 -2.20 -20.35
CA ILE A 201 10.67 -1.66 -19.36
C ILE A 201 9.92 -2.80 -18.66
N VAL A 202 9.75 -2.69 -17.36
CA VAL A 202 8.80 -3.48 -16.59
C VAL A 202 7.83 -2.56 -15.83
N PHE A 203 6.56 -2.91 -15.84
CA PHE A 203 5.53 -2.39 -14.93
C PHE A 203 5.10 -3.51 -14.01
N VAL A 204 4.82 -3.19 -12.73
CA VAL A 204 4.29 -4.15 -11.76
C VAL A 204 3.18 -3.51 -10.96
N GLY A 205 1.97 -4.06 -11.05
CA GLY A 205 0.82 -3.54 -10.28
C GLY A 205 -0.52 -4.10 -10.73
N GLU A 206 -1.58 -3.71 -10.01
CA GLU A 206 -2.95 -4.01 -10.42
C GLU A 206 -3.28 -3.26 -11.72
N LEU A 207 -3.83 -3.95 -12.71
CA LEU A 207 -4.18 -3.35 -14.01
C LEU A 207 -5.51 -2.60 -13.88
N ARG A 208 -5.43 -1.33 -13.47
CA ARG A 208 -6.57 -0.44 -13.30
C ARG A 208 -6.19 1.01 -13.62
N HIS A 209 -7.16 1.82 -14.02
CA HIS A 209 -7.01 3.22 -14.45
C HIS A 209 -6.10 4.07 -13.55
N ALA A 210 -6.20 3.91 -12.23
CA ALA A 210 -5.38 4.67 -11.28
C ALA A 210 -3.86 4.43 -11.43
N LYS A 211 -3.46 3.37 -12.15
CA LYS A 211 -2.04 3.01 -12.36
C LYS A 211 -1.46 3.57 -13.67
N GLY A 212 -2.27 4.20 -14.54
CA GLY A 212 -1.79 4.92 -15.72
C GLY A 212 -1.10 4.04 -16.78
N ILE A 213 -1.45 2.75 -16.88
CA ILE A 213 -0.82 1.83 -17.82
C ILE A 213 -1.12 2.23 -19.28
N ASP A 214 -2.27 2.80 -19.52
CA ASP A 214 -2.65 3.42 -20.79
C ASP A 214 -1.67 4.51 -21.21
N VAL A 215 -1.28 5.41 -20.30
CA VAL A 215 -0.26 6.46 -20.53
C VAL A 215 1.11 5.81 -20.85
N LEU A 216 1.46 4.71 -20.17
CA LEU A 216 2.69 3.98 -20.47
C LEU A 216 2.67 3.37 -21.88
N LEU A 217 1.56 2.76 -22.30
CA LEU A 217 1.44 2.17 -23.63
C LEU A 217 1.57 3.24 -24.72
N GLU A 218 0.93 4.41 -24.54
CA GLU A 218 1.07 5.54 -25.45
C GLU A 218 2.51 6.07 -25.51
N ALA A 219 3.18 6.19 -24.36
CA ALA A 219 4.58 6.60 -24.30
C ALA A 219 5.51 5.57 -25.00
N ILE A 220 5.28 4.27 -24.81
CA ILE A 220 6.01 3.22 -25.50
C ILE A 220 5.80 3.33 -27.02
N ALA A 221 4.57 3.55 -27.49
CA ALA A 221 4.28 3.71 -28.91
C ALA A 221 5.05 4.92 -29.51
N ALA A 222 5.08 6.04 -28.80
CA ALA A 222 5.84 7.22 -29.20
C ALA A 222 7.36 6.95 -29.25
N VAL A 223 7.92 6.28 -28.26
CA VAL A 223 9.35 5.92 -28.22
C VAL A 223 9.72 4.95 -29.34
N ARG A 224 8.85 4.01 -29.66
CA ARG A 224 9.06 3.02 -30.71
C ARG A 224 9.19 3.57 -32.13
N ILE A 225 8.84 4.82 -32.34
CA ILE A 225 9.13 5.51 -33.64
C ILE A 225 10.66 5.52 -33.91
N LYS A 226 11.47 5.60 -32.86
CA LYS A 226 12.94 5.75 -33.00
C LYS A 226 13.74 4.58 -32.37
N TYR A 227 13.22 3.95 -31.31
CA TYR A 227 13.93 2.92 -30.54
C TYR A 227 13.13 1.61 -30.49
N ASP A 228 13.78 0.49 -30.68
CA ASP A 228 13.12 -0.85 -30.55
C ASP A 228 12.95 -1.22 -29.07
N VAL A 229 12.03 -0.56 -28.38
CA VAL A 229 11.73 -0.75 -26.95
C VAL A 229 10.71 -1.86 -26.76
N ARG A 230 10.95 -2.72 -25.76
CA ARG A 230 10.08 -3.83 -25.39
C ARG A 230 9.71 -3.73 -23.90
N ALA A 231 8.46 -4.07 -23.57
CA ALA A 231 7.91 -3.92 -22.21
C ALA A 231 7.22 -5.18 -21.70
N LEU A 232 7.26 -5.33 -20.36
CA LEU A 232 6.56 -6.36 -19.61
C LEU A 232 5.58 -5.70 -18.64
N ILE A 233 4.27 -5.91 -18.82
CA ILE A 233 3.21 -5.39 -17.96
C ILE A 233 2.75 -6.51 -17.03
N VAL A 234 3.30 -6.51 -15.82
CA VAL A 234 3.07 -7.55 -14.82
C VAL A 234 1.94 -7.14 -13.87
N GLY A 235 0.95 -8.00 -13.80
CA GLY A 235 -0.22 -7.82 -12.94
C GLY A 235 -1.48 -8.38 -13.55
N ASP A 236 -2.57 -8.21 -12.82
CA ASP A 236 -3.92 -8.50 -13.27
C ASP A 236 -4.86 -7.42 -12.75
N GLY A 237 -6.05 -7.30 -13.31
CA GLY A 237 -7.03 -6.30 -12.90
C GLY A 237 -8.14 -6.06 -13.93
N PRO A 238 -9.12 -5.22 -13.57
CA PRO A 238 -10.32 -5.02 -14.38
C PRO A 238 -10.04 -4.45 -15.79
N ASP A 239 -8.93 -3.72 -15.97
CA ASP A 239 -8.63 -3.04 -17.23
C ASP A 239 -7.72 -3.88 -18.15
N ARG A 240 -7.40 -5.13 -17.78
CA ARG A 240 -6.45 -5.96 -18.53
C ARG A 240 -6.80 -6.11 -20.00
N GLU A 241 -8.05 -6.45 -20.31
CA GLU A 241 -8.52 -6.64 -21.69
C GLU A 241 -8.42 -5.35 -22.49
N THR A 242 -8.91 -4.24 -21.93
CA THR A 242 -8.85 -2.91 -22.54
C THR A 242 -7.41 -2.45 -22.82
N LEU A 243 -6.46 -2.78 -21.93
CA LEU A 243 -5.04 -2.43 -22.13
C LEU A 243 -4.39 -3.29 -23.23
N VAL A 244 -4.78 -4.55 -23.38
CA VAL A 244 -4.32 -5.41 -24.49
C VAL A 244 -4.87 -4.91 -25.83
N GLU A 245 -6.13 -4.50 -25.88
CA GLU A 245 -6.76 -3.89 -27.04
C GLU A 245 -6.08 -2.57 -27.42
N LEU A 246 -5.78 -1.72 -26.42
CA LEU A 246 -5.06 -0.47 -26.63
C LEU A 246 -3.64 -0.71 -27.20
N ALA A 247 -2.89 -1.69 -26.70
CA ALA A 247 -1.58 -2.04 -27.24
C ALA A 247 -1.67 -2.47 -28.72
N SER A 248 -2.75 -3.17 -29.09
CA SER A 248 -3.01 -3.56 -30.47
C SER A 248 -3.37 -2.35 -31.33
N ALA A 249 -4.23 -1.47 -30.87
CA ALA A 249 -4.63 -0.24 -31.57
C ALA A 249 -3.44 0.72 -31.80
N LEU A 250 -2.51 0.77 -30.86
CA LEU A 250 -1.26 1.54 -30.96
C LEU A 250 -0.18 0.85 -31.85
N GLY A 251 -0.43 -0.34 -32.35
CA GLY A 251 0.53 -1.09 -33.19
C GLY A 251 1.74 -1.65 -32.43
N ILE A 252 1.66 -1.78 -31.10
CA ILE A 252 2.78 -2.23 -30.25
C ILE A 252 2.54 -3.60 -29.60
N ALA A 253 1.53 -4.36 -30.02
CA ALA A 253 1.17 -5.64 -29.42
C ALA A 253 2.32 -6.65 -29.38
N GLN A 254 3.24 -6.65 -30.37
CA GLN A 254 4.40 -7.53 -30.41
C GLN A 254 5.55 -7.09 -29.50
N ALA A 255 5.52 -5.86 -29.01
CA ALA A 255 6.54 -5.27 -28.14
C ALA A 255 6.16 -5.27 -26.66
N VAL A 256 4.89 -5.51 -26.34
CA VAL A 256 4.37 -5.46 -24.96
C VAL A 256 3.77 -6.80 -24.57
N ALA A 257 4.31 -7.43 -23.53
CA ALA A 257 3.82 -8.69 -23.00
C ALA A 257 3.03 -8.49 -21.71
N PHE A 258 1.91 -9.23 -21.55
CA PHE A 258 1.04 -9.26 -20.38
C PHE A 258 1.04 -10.66 -19.75
N PRO A 259 2.07 -11.03 -18.96
CA PRO A 259 2.24 -12.40 -18.45
C PRO A 259 1.31 -12.75 -17.29
N GLY A 260 0.49 -11.79 -16.80
CA GLY A 260 -0.30 -11.94 -15.58
C GLY A 260 0.48 -11.54 -14.33
N ALA A 261 -0.03 -11.88 -13.14
CA ALA A 261 0.58 -11.54 -11.86
C ALA A 261 1.76 -12.45 -11.53
N MET A 262 2.84 -11.87 -11.01
CA MET A 262 3.98 -12.59 -10.45
C MET A 262 4.61 -11.80 -9.29
N PRO A 263 5.47 -12.43 -8.45
CA PRO A 263 6.21 -11.72 -7.41
C PRO A 263 7.04 -10.57 -7.97
N ALA A 264 7.02 -9.40 -7.31
CA ALA A 264 7.70 -8.20 -7.78
C ALA A 264 9.19 -8.43 -8.10
N ARG A 265 9.93 -9.12 -7.23
CA ARG A 265 11.35 -9.43 -7.46
C ARG A 265 11.61 -10.26 -8.73
N LYS A 266 10.71 -11.21 -9.05
CA LYS A 266 10.80 -11.96 -10.31
C LYS A 266 10.49 -11.09 -11.52
N ALA A 267 9.56 -10.15 -11.37
CA ALA A 267 9.26 -9.18 -12.42
C ALA A 267 10.44 -8.22 -12.64
N PHE A 268 11.05 -7.75 -11.56
CA PHE A 268 12.23 -6.88 -11.63
C PHE A 268 13.37 -7.50 -12.42
N ALA A 269 13.70 -8.78 -12.20
CA ALA A 269 14.76 -9.45 -12.94
C ALA A 269 14.51 -9.46 -14.47
N ARG A 270 13.28 -9.29 -14.91
CA ARG A 270 12.88 -9.30 -16.31
C ARG A 270 12.83 -7.92 -16.98
N GLY A 271 13.20 -6.86 -16.27
CA GLY A 271 13.22 -5.49 -16.80
C GLY A 271 14.47 -4.73 -16.43
N ARG A 272 14.95 -3.85 -17.33
CA ARG A 272 16.11 -2.97 -17.12
C ARG A 272 15.73 -1.70 -16.38
N MET A 273 14.50 -1.22 -16.54
CA MET A 273 13.93 -0.10 -15.81
C MET A 273 12.48 -0.39 -15.42
N LEU A 274 12.06 0.14 -14.27
CA LEU A 274 10.68 0.09 -13.81
C LEU A 274 9.96 1.39 -14.18
N ALA A 275 8.76 1.30 -14.78
CA ALA A 275 7.88 2.43 -15.03
C ALA A 275 6.63 2.33 -14.15
N ILE A 276 6.33 3.40 -13.40
CA ILE A 276 5.16 3.51 -12.51
C ILE A 276 4.43 4.83 -12.83
N PRO A 277 3.61 4.86 -13.89
CA PRO A 277 2.95 6.08 -14.38
C PRO A 277 1.64 6.37 -13.64
N SER A 278 1.58 6.07 -12.35
CA SER A 278 0.35 6.13 -11.56
C SER A 278 -0.25 7.54 -11.54
N ARG A 279 -1.59 7.60 -11.60
CA ARG A 279 -2.39 8.82 -11.40
C ARG A 279 -2.65 9.11 -9.94
N TRP A 280 -2.62 8.06 -9.12
CA TRP A 280 -2.88 8.18 -7.70
C TRP A 280 -2.19 7.07 -6.89
N GLU A 281 -1.51 7.47 -5.81
CA GLU A 281 -0.87 6.57 -4.85
C GLU A 281 -0.98 7.17 -3.43
N SER A 282 -1.04 6.32 -2.42
CA SER A 282 -0.87 6.78 -1.02
C SER A 282 0.62 6.79 -0.64
N PHE A 283 1.20 5.59 -0.50
CA PHE A 283 2.63 5.37 -0.29
C PHE A 283 3.01 3.99 -0.83
N PRO A 284 3.34 3.89 -2.14
CA PRO A 284 3.37 2.62 -2.84
C PRO A 284 4.59 1.75 -2.50
N TYR A 285 4.34 0.53 -2.06
CA TYR A 285 5.39 -0.45 -1.82
C TYR A 285 6.25 -0.72 -3.04
N ILE A 286 5.66 -0.78 -4.24
CA ILE A 286 6.41 -1.09 -5.47
C ILE A 286 7.50 -0.06 -5.77
N VAL A 287 7.27 1.22 -5.44
CA VAL A 287 8.29 2.30 -5.55
C VAL A 287 9.38 2.12 -4.51
N LEU A 288 9.02 1.78 -3.27
CA LEU A 288 9.98 1.48 -2.21
C LEU A 288 10.84 0.26 -2.56
N GLU A 289 10.22 -0.82 -3.04
CA GLU A 289 10.89 -2.07 -3.45
C GLU A 289 11.88 -1.82 -4.58
N ALA A 290 11.48 -1.07 -5.60
CA ALA A 290 12.35 -0.71 -6.70
C ALA A 290 13.53 0.18 -6.26
N ALA A 291 13.24 1.17 -5.42
CA ALA A 291 14.27 2.04 -4.84
C ALA A 291 15.27 1.24 -4.00
N ALA A 292 14.79 0.34 -3.14
CA ALA A 292 15.63 -0.51 -2.29
C ALA A 292 16.47 -1.51 -3.10
N ALA A 293 15.92 -2.07 -4.18
CA ALA A 293 16.62 -2.96 -5.09
C ALA A 293 17.61 -2.22 -6.03
N GLY A 294 17.59 -0.89 -6.07
CA GLY A 294 18.48 -0.11 -6.93
C GLY A 294 18.13 -0.19 -8.42
N ILE A 295 16.83 -0.32 -8.74
CA ILE A 295 16.36 -0.41 -10.12
C ILE A 295 16.20 1.00 -10.69
N PRO A 296 16.74 1.28 -11.90
CA PRO A 296 16.38 2.50 -12.63
C PRO A 296 14.88 2.63 -12.74
N MET A 297 14.32 3.77 -12.31
CA MET A 297 12.87 3.92 -12.18
C MET A 297 12.40 5.24 -12.79
N ILE A 298 11.25 5.18 -13.45
CA ILE A 298 10.46 6.32 -13.92
C ILE A 298 9.13 6.28 -13.18
N THR A 299 8.79 7.36 -12.47
CA THR A 299 7.55 7.43 -11.70
C THR A 299 6.96 8.82 -11.73
N THR A 300 5.70 8.95 -11.31
CA THR A 300 4.95 10.20 -11.36
C THR A 300 4.99 10.97 -10.04
N ASP A 301 4.76 12.29 -10.13
CA ASP A 301 4.61 13.21 -8.99
C ASP A 301 3.20 13.10 -8.39
N VAL A 302 2.89 11.97 -7.75
CA VAL A 302 1.58 11.75 -7.13
C VAL A 302 1.71 11.15 -5.74
N GLY A 303 0.79 11.52 -4.87
CA GLY A 303 0.66 10.91 -3.55
C GLY A 303 1.89 11.08 -2.67
N GLY A 304 2.32 9.98 -2.07
CA GLY A 304 3.52 9.92 -1.24
C GLY A 304 4.80 9.58 -2.01
N ILE A 305 4.77 9.45 -3.34
CA ILE A 305 5.97 9.14 -4.15
C ILE A 305 7.05 10.21 -3.99
N PRO A 306 6.75 11.53 -4.02
CA PRO A 306 7.75 12.57 -3.76
C PRO A 306 8.45 12.42 -2.41
N GLU A 307 7.78 11.91 -1.39
CA GLU A 307 8.37 11.69 -0.06
C GLU A 307 9.39 10.53 -0.07
N ILE A 308 9.18 9.53 -0.93
CA ILE A 308 10.12 8.40 -1.11
C ILE A 308 11.42 8.88 -1.74
N VAL A 309 11.32 9.64 -2.84
CA VAL A 309 12.48 10.10 -3.62
C VAL A 309 13.12 11.39 -3.08
N HIS A 310 12.54 11.97 -2.03
CA HIS A 310 13.00 13.23 -1.44
C HIS A 310 14.51 13.22 -1.09
N GLY A 311 15.20 14.28 -1.49
CA GLY A 311 16.64 14.44 -1.26
C GLY A 311 17.52 13.68 -2.27
N THR A 312 16.93 13.18 -3.37
CA THR A 312 17.67 12.56 -4.48
C THR A 312 17.39 13.30 -5.79
N ASP A 313 18.15 12.98 -6.83
CA ASP A 313 17.98 13.48 -8.19
C ASP A 313 17.03 12.61 -9.05
N THR A 314 16.20 11.78 -8.42
CA THR A 314 15.18 11.00 -9.10
C THR A 314 14.10 11.92 -9.65
N GLY A 315 14.05 12.07 -10.97
CA GLY A 315 13.05 12.90 -11.65
C GLY A 315 11.66 12.29 -11.56
N LEU A 316 10.66 13.14 -11.34
CA LEU A 316 9.25 12.78 -11.37
C LEU A 316 8.59 13.33 -12.63
N VAL A 317 7.68 12.56 -13.22
CA VAL A 317 6.88 12.94 -14.38
C VAL A 317 5.49 13.36 -13.88
N ALA A 318 4.87 14.35 -14.50
CA ALA A 318 3.48 14.67 -14.19
C ALA A 318 2.54 13.48 -14.53
N PRO A 319 1.48 13.24 -13.76
CA PRO A 319 0.49 12.25 -14.17
C PRO A 319 -0.14 12.64 -15.51
N ASP A 320 -0.48 11.63 -16.32
CA ASP A 320 -1.07 11.80 -17.67
C ASP A 320 -0.16 12.51 -18.70
N ASP A 321 1.11 12.71 -18.40
CA ASP A 321 2.08 13.35 -19.31
C ASP A 321 2.79 12.29 -20.17
N VAL A 322 2.16 11.91 -21.29
CA VAL A 322 2.72 10.97 -22.27
C VAL A 322 4.06 11.45 -22.83
N PRO A 323 4.21 12.71 -23.28
CA PRO A 323 5.50 13.22 -23.78
C PRO A 323 6.61 13.20 -22.71
N GLY A 324 6.30 13.61 -21.47
CA GLY A 324 7.25 13.59 -20.37
C GLY A 324 7.69 12.18 -20.01
N LEU A 325 6.76 11.22 -20.00
CA LEU A 325 7.07 9.81 -19.77
C LEU A 325 7.93 9.22 -20.89
N ALA A 326 7.62 9.52 -22.15
CA ALA A 326 8.40 9.09 -23.31
C ALA A 326 9.83 9.64 -23.26
N ALA A 327 9.98 10.95 -22.94
CA ALA A 327 11.30 11.57 -22.79
C ALA A 327 12.11 10.96 -21.65
N ALA A 328 11.48 10.60 -20.52
CA ALA A 328 12.16 9.91 -19.42
C ALA A 328 12.60 8.50 -19.79
N ILE A 329 11.81 7.77 -20.58
CA ILE A 329 12.19 6.44 -21.12
C ILE A 329 13.41 6.60 -22.04
N VAL A 330 13.38 7.51 -22.99
CA VAL A 330 14.50 7.76 -23.93
C VAL A 330 15.76 8.11 -23.17
N ARG A 331 15.71 9.01 -22.20
CA ARG A 331 16.87 9.37 -21.35
C ARG A 331 17.50 8.15 -20.67
N ASN A 332 16.68 7.25 -20.11
CA ASN A 332 17.23 6.04 -19.47
C ASN A 332 17.82 5.07 -20.47
N ILE A 333 17.37 5.05 -21.71
CA ILE A 333 17.94 4.23 -22.81
C ILE A 333 19.27 4.82 -23.29
N GLU A 334 19.34 6.13 -23.47
CA GLU A 334 20.53 6.83 -23.97
C GLU A 334 21.62 6.97 -22.91
N GLU A 335 21.22 7.08 -21.61
CA GLU A 335 22.13 7.29 -20.47
C GLU A 335 22.01 6.16 -19.41
N PRO A 336 22.23 4.87 -19.77
CA PRO A 336 21.98 3.76 -18.84
C PRO A 336 22.89 3.76 -17.61
N ALA A 337 24.12 4.26 -17.76
CA ALA A 337 25.07 4.38 -16.64
C ALA A 337 24.60 5.41 -15.61
N GLU A 338 24.07 6.55 -16.08
CA GLU A 338 23.52 7.58 -15.21
C GLU A 338 22.18 7.18 -14.58
N ALA A 339 21.31 6.47 -15.33
CA ALA A 339 20.10 5.88 -14.78
C ALA A 339 20.42 4.94 -13.61
N SER A 340 21.42 4.08 -13.78
CA SER A 340 21.90 3.17 -12.73
C SER A 340 22.53 3.94 -11.55
N ALA A 341 23.26 5.02 -11.81
CA ALA A 341 23.86 5.84 -10.77
C ALA A 341 22.78 6.55 -9.92
N ARG A 342 21.72 7.11 -10.56
CA ARG A 342 20.56 7.67 -9.86
C ARG A 342 19.85 6.62 -9.00
N ALA A 343 19.66 5.42 -9.53
CA ALA A 343 19.03 4.32 -8.79
C ALA A 343 19.86 3.92 -7.55
N ARG A 344 21.18 3.85 -7.64
CA ARG A 344 22.06 3.60 -6.47
C ARG A 344 21.99 4.74 -5.43
N ARG A 345 21.94 6.01 -5.85
CA ARG A 345 21.74 7.15 -4.93
C ARG A 345 20.41 7.04 -4.19
N LEU A 346 19.34 6.75 -4.92
CA LEU A 346 18.02 6.54 -4.31
C LEU A 346 18.04 5.34 -3.35
N ARG A 347 18.63 4.21 -3.72
CA ARG A 347 18.77 3.03 -2.85
C ARG A 347 19.46 3.40 -1.53
N SER A 348 20.57 4.13 -1.58
CA SER A 348 21.27 4.58 -0.38
C SER A 348 20.41 5.51 0.49
N ALA A 349 19.61 6.38 -0.13
CA ALA A 349 18.74 7.30 0.59
C ALA A 349 17.57 6.58 1.30
N VAL A 350 17.03 5.48 0.74
CA VAL A 350 15.88 4.77 1.33
C VAL A 350 16.28 3.71 2.34
N GLN A 351 17.51 3.19 2.28
CA GLN A 351 17.97 2.03 3.05
C GLN A 351 17.82 2.18 4.57
N ASN A 352 18.04 3.36 5.12
CA ASN A 352 17.93 3.64 6.55
C ASN A 352 16.62 4.33 6.94
N ARG A 353 15.79 4.68 5.95
CA ARG A 353 14.54 5.44 6.17
C ARG A 353 13.33 4.55 6.28
N PHE A 354 13.27 3.51 5.48
CA PHE A 354 12.05 2.71 5.26
C PHE A 354 12.29 1.23 5.56
N THR A 355 12.66 0.90 6.80
CA THR A 355 12.80 -0.49 7.25
C THR A 355 11.60 -0.93 8.07
N VAL A 356 11.29 -2.24 8.03
CA VAL A 356 10.18 -2.81 8.82
C VAL A 356 10.43 -2.64 10.33
N GLU A 357 11.68 -2.70 10.78
CA GLU A 357 12.05 -2.53 12.17
C GLU A 357 11.73 -1.11 12.66
N ARG A 358 12.03 -0.09 11.85
CA ARG A 358 11.70 1.30 12.14
C ARG A 358 10.19 1.51 12.15
N MET A 359 9.49 1.07 11.09
CA MET A 359 8.05 1.15 11.00
C MET A 359 7.38 0.52 12.22
N THR A 360 7.81 -0.69 12.60
CA THR A 360 7.22 -1.43 13.74
C THR A 360 7.47 -0.71 15.05
N ARG A 361 8.70 -0.26 15.29
CA ARG A 361 9.06 0.52 16.49
C ARG A 361 8.19 1.76 16.61
N ASP A 362 8.10 2.56 15.53
CA ASP A 362 7.33 3.81 15.51
C ASP A 362 5.83 3.55 15.76
N VAL A 363 5.27 2.45 15.23
CA VAL A 363 3.88 2.04 15.47
C VAL A 363 3.67 1.63 16.94
N VAL A 364 4.57 0.80 17.49
CA VAL A 364 4.46 0.32 18.88
C VAL A 364 4.64 1.46 19.88
N ASP A 365 5.59 2.36 19.65
CA ASP A 365 5.79 3.57 20.45
C ASP A 365 4.57 4.48 20.42
N PHE A 366 3.93 4.60 19.26
CA PHE A 366 2.70 5.38 19.13
C PHE A 366 1.54 4.77 19.91
N TYR A 367 1.40 3.44 19.91
CA TYR A 367 0.43 2.76 20.78
C TYR A 367 0.66 3.10 22.27
N GLY A 368 1.93 3.09 22.71
CA GLY A 368 2.31 3.44 24.07
C GLY A 368 1.97 4.88 24.45
N THR A 369 2.28 5.83 23.56
CA THR A 369 2.03 7.28 23.76
C THR A 369 0.53 7.59 23.95
N VAL A 370 -0.34 7.01 23.10
CA VAL A 370 -1.79 7.24 23.20
C VAL A 370 -2.35 6.64 24.48
N SER A 371 -1.85 5.48 24.89
CA SER A 371 -2.35 4.77 26.06
C SER A 371 -1.95 5.43 27.39
N SER A 372 -0.82 6.13 27.43
CA SER A 372 -0.41 6.89 28.61
C SER A 372 -1.28 8.14 28.82
N ARG A 373 -1.65 8.83 27.72
CA ARG A 373 -2.54 10.01 27.78
C ARG A 373 -3.96 9.69 28.28
N SER A 374 -4.44 8.47 28.02
CA SER A 374 -5.76 8.04 28.51
C SER A 374 -5.79 7.64 29.99
N ARG A 375 -4.64 7.73 30.70
CA ARG A 375 -4.52 7.45 32.14
C ARG A 375 -4.50 8.72 32.98
N GLN A 376 -4.30 9.87 32.36
CA GLN A 376 -4.41 11.21 32.97
C GLN A 376 -5.80 11.79 32.74
#